data_6dd38a090b36dea5cd7a4d8755ccbcf4
#
_entry.id   6dd38a090b36dea5cd7a4d8755ccbcf4
#
_cell.length_a   1.000
_cell.length_b   1.000
_cell.length_c   1.000
_cell.angle_alpha   90.00
_cell.angle_beta   90.00
_cell.angle_gamma   90.00
#
_symmetry.space_group_name_H-M   'P 1'
#
loop_
_entity.id
_entity.type
_entity.pdbx_description
1 polymer ?
#
loop_
_entity_poly.entity_id
_entity_poly.type
_entity_poly.pdbx_seq_one_letter_code
_entity_poly.pdbx_strand_id
1 'polypeptide(L)'
;MDIFTAIKERRSCRNFLPDPVGSHVLEKILEAGTWAPSAANNQPWEFIVVTNTAVKEGIFMESEKCRKALFEKSGWKWVDRYKIGFLNEAPVIIAVIGDPKKTGADMFLEGGGLAYQHGCAAAIQNMLLAAHALGLGTLWFTLFEKETIRKTLKIDQAKEPLALICLGKPAVPSSPTPRKGVKEMTSYVP
;
A
#
# COMPACT_ATOMS: atom_id res chain seq x y z
N MET A 1 -0.45 -22.06 -2.49
CA MET A 1 -1.80 -21.44 -2.31
C MET A 1 -2.31 -21.08 -3.69
N ASP A 2 -3.57 -21.38 -4.01
CA ASP A 2 -4.18 -20.92 -5.26
C ASP A 2 -4.61 -19.45 -5.15
N ILE A 3 -4.87 -18.81 -6.30
CA ILE A 3 -5.16 -17.39 -6.37
C ILE A 3 -6.47 -16.99 -5.68
N PHE A 4 -7.52 -17.83 -5.77
CA PHE A 4 -8.82 -17.53 -5.16
C PHE A 4 -8.73 -17.60 -3.64
N THR A 5 -7.99 -18.55 -3.11
CA THR A 5 -7.68 -18.66 -1.68
C THR A 5 -6.90 -17.43 -1.22
N ALA A 6 -5.86 -17.01 -1.95
CA ALA A 6 -5.08 -15.82 -1.61
C ALA A 6 -5.95 -14.56 -1.57
N ILE A 7 -6.82 -14.34 -2.55
CA ILE A 7 -7.75 -13.21 -2.61
C ILE A 7 -8.73 -13.26 -1.42
N LYS A 8 -9.28 -14.44 -1.12
CA LYS A 8 -10.29 -14.61 -0.08
C LYS A 8 -9.72 -14.46 1.33
N GLU A 9 -8.50 -14.93 1.56
CA GLU A 9 -7.93 -15.05 2.90
C GLU A 9 -6.99 -13.91 3.28
N ARG A 10 -6.38 -13.21 2.31
CA ARG A 10 -5.52 -12.08 2.61
C ARG A 10 -6.25 -11.01 3.45
N ARG A 11 -5.60 -10.57 4.52
CA ARG A 11 -6.09 -9.50 5.41
C ARG A 11 -5.01 -8.46 5.65
N SER A 12 -5.43 -7.29 6.11
CA SER A 12 -4.52 -6.25 6.60
C SER A 12 -3.90 -6.68 7.93
N CYS A 13 -2.58 -6.89 7.94
CA CYS A 13 -1.81 -7.22 9.12
C CYS A 13 -1.38 -5.94 9.84
N ARG A 14 -1.57 -5.87 11.16
CA ARG A 14 -1.21 -4.70 11.99
C ARG A 14 -0.32 -5.06 13.18
N ASN A 15 0.12 -6.30 13.26
CA ASN A 15 1.03 -6.79 14.29
C ASN A 15 2.06 -7.67 13.60
N PHE A 16 3.32 -7.26 13.66
CA PHE A 16 4.41 -7.92 12.96
C PHE A 16 5.43 -8.47 13.95
N LEU A 17 6.00 -9.62 13.63
CA LEU A 17 7.21 -10.09 14.27
C LEU A 17 8.43 -9.32 13.74
N PRO A 18 9.48 -9.17 14.55
CA PRO A 18 10.69 -8.42 14.15
C PRO A 18 11.58 -9.19 13.18
N ASP A 19 11.21 -10.41 12.81
CA ASP A 19 11.99 -11.27 11.92
C ASP A 19 12.24 -10.57 10.57
N PRO A 20 13.47 -10.54 10.07
CA PRO A 20 13.78 -9.93 8.79
C PRO A 20 13.10 -10.68 7.63
N VAL A 21 12.73 -9.94 6.60
CA VAL A 21 12.25 -10.52 5.33
C VAL A 21 13.48 -10.79 4.45
N GLY A 22 13.66 -12.05 4.04
CA GLY A 22 14.78 -12.43 3.18
C GLY A 22 14.74 -11.72 1.82
N SER A 23 15.90 -11.34 1.28
CA SER A 23 16.03 -10.60 0.01
C SER A 23 15.31 -11.30 -1.15
N HIS A 24 15.48 -12.60 -1.30
CA HIS A 24 14.82 -13.37 -2.36
C HIS A 24 13.28 -13.37 -2.27
N VAL A 25 12.73 -13.36 -1.04
CA VAL A 25 11.27 -13.26 -0.83
C VAL A 25 10.78 -11.86 -1.18
N LEU A 26 11.54 -10.83 -0.78
CA LEU A 26 11.25 -9.45 -1.10
C LEU A 26 11.28 -9.21 -2.61
N GLU A 27 12.29 -9.72 -3.32
CA GLU A 27 12.40 -9.65 -4.78
C GLU A 27 11.18 -10.25 -5.48
N LYS A 28 10.72 -11.44 -5.08
CA LYS A 28 9.49 -12.06 -5.63
C LYS A 28 8.25 -11.19 -5.44
N ILE A 29 8.15 -10.52 -4.28
CA ILE A 29 7.01 -9.63 -4.00
C ILE A 29 7.07 -8.39 -4.90
N LEU A 30 8.25 -7.78 -5.05
CA LEU A 30 8.45 -6.63 -5.92
C LEU A 30 8.20 -7.00 -7.39
N GLU A 31 8.70 -8.16 -7.83
CA GLU A 31 8.46 -8.69 -9.17
C GLU A 31 6.97 -8.86 -9.45
N ALA A 32 6.20 -9.43 -8.51
CA ALA A 32 4.74 -9.54 -8.66
C ALA A 32 4.08 -8.17 -8.90
N GLY A 33 4.59 -7.12 -8.26
CA GLY A 33 4.15 -5.74 -8.49
C GLY A 33 4.40 -5.28 -9.93
N THR A 34 5.54 -5.63 -10.53
CA THR A 34 5.88 -5.23 -11.89
C THR A 34 5.04 -5.90 -12.98
N TRP A 35 4.37 -7.01 -12.67
CA TRP A 35 3.44 -7.70 -13.57
C TRP A 35 2.02 -7.13 -13.56
N ALA A 36 1.79 -6.02 -12.88
CA ALA A 36 0.49 -5.36 -12.90
C ALA A 36 0.17 -4.74 -14.27
N PRO A 37 -1.11 -4.68 -14.66
CA PRO A 37 -1.49 -3.94 -15.85
C PRO A 37 -1.36 -2.43 -15.63
N SER A 38 -1.06 -1.70 -16.71
CA SER A 38 -1.05 -0.25 -16.72
C SER A 38 -1.47 0.31 -18.08
N ALA A 39 -2.01 1.52 -18.12
CA ALA A 39 -2.41 2.17 -19.35
C ALA A 39 -1.22 2.22 -20.34
N ALA A 40 -1.43 1.75 -21.56
CA ALA A 40 -0.41 1.66 -22.61
C ALA A 40 0.92 0.99 -22.17
N ASN A 41 0.87 0.12 -21.16
CA ASN A 41 2.04 -0.49 -20.52
C ASN A 41 3.09 0.53 -20.03
N ASN A 42 2.63 1.69 -19.57
CA ASN A 42 3.50 2.78 -19.13
C ASN A 42 4.24 2.50 -17.82
N GLN A 43 3.83 1.48 -17.06
CA GLN A 43 4.49 1.05 -15.82
C GLN A 43 4.84 2.24 -14.91
N PRO A 44 3.82 2.93 -14.36
CA PRO A 44 3.99 4.22 -13.70
C PRO A 44 4.57 4.12 -12.29
N TRP A 45 4.82 2.93 -11.79
CA TRP A 45 5.27 2.66 -10.43
C TRP A 45 6.79 2.69 -10.30
N GLU A 46 7.22 3.10 -9.11
CA GLU A 46 8.56 2.87 -8.55
C GLU A 46 8.39 2.38 -7.11
N PHE A 47 9.33 1.60 -6.63
CA PHE A 47 9.30 1.05 -5.28
C PHE A 47 10.54 1.47 -4.50
N ILE A 48 10.36 2.01 -3.29
CA ILE A 48 11.45 2.29 -2.36
C ILE A 48 11.28 1.36 -1.16
N VAL A 49 12.28 0.50 -0.95
CA VAL A 49 12.31 -0.44 0.19
C VAL A 49 12.99 0.23 1.36
N VAL A 50 12.30 0.34 2.48
CA VAL A 50 12.77 0.94 3.72
C VAL A 50 12.90 -0.13 4.79
N THR A 51 14.14 -0.41 5.21
CA THR A 51 14.48 -1.31 6.32
C THR A 51 15.17 -0.55 7.46
N ASN A 52 15.68 0.66 7.18
CA ASN A 52 16.37 1.50 8.16
C ASN A 52 15.41 1.95 9.26
N THR A 53 15.73 1.63 10.51
CA THR A 53 14.88 1.92 11.68
C THR A 53 14.66 3.41 11.88
N ALA A 54 15.68 4.25 11.71
CA ALA A 54 15.54 5.71 11.89
C ALA A 54 14.63 6.33 10.82
N VAL A 55 14.66 5.82 9.58
CA VAL A 55 13.76 6.27 8.51
C VAL A 55 12.32 5.82 8.81
N LYS A 56 12.11 4.58 9.27
CA LYS A 56 10.78 4.10 9.69
C LYS A 56 10.21 4.92 10.85
N GLU A 57 11.02 5.23 11.84
CA GLU A 57 10.64 6.11 12.95
C GLU A 57 10.21 7.50 12.44
N GLY A 58 10.96 8.09 11.51
CA GLY A 58 10.59 9.35 10.84
C GLY A 58 9.23 9.26 10.16
N ILE A 59 8.98 8.19 9.39
CA ILE A 59 7.68 7.92 8.74
C ILE A 59 6.56 7.80 9.78
N PHE A 60 6.80 7.06 10.86
CA PHE A 60 5.83 6.90 11.96
C PHE A 60 5.48 8.25 12.60
N MET A 61 6.47 9.04 13.00
CA MET A 61 6.26 10.35 13.65
C MET A 61 5.45 11.31 12.78
N GLU A 62 5.74 11.36 11.48
CA GLU A 62 5.01 12.21 10.54
C GLU A 62 3.57 11.70 10.28
N SER A 63 3.39 10.39 10.21
CA SER A 63 2.06 9.79 10.09
C SER A 63 1.20 10.00 11.35
N GLU A 64 1.81 10.02 12.54
CA GLU A 64 1.13 10.38 13.79
C GLU A 64 0.68 11.86 13.81
N LYS A 65 1.52 12.77 13.31
CA LYS A 65 1.13 14.18 13.14
C LYS A 65 -0.05 14.31 12.18
N CYS A 66 0.02 13.64 11.02
CA CYS A 66 -1.06 13.60 10.04
C CYS A 66 -2.37 13.05 10.66
N ARG A 67 -2.29 11.95 11.41
CA ARG A 67 -3.44 11.35 12.10
C ARG A 67 -4.09 12.33 13.08
N LYS A 68 -3.30 13.00 13.93
CA LYS A 68 -3.80 13.99 14.89
C LYS A 68 -4.47 15.18 14.19
N ALA A 69 -3.81 15.74 13.17
CA ALA A 69 -4.37 16.84 12.38
C ALA A 69 -5.68 16.46 11.67
N LEU A 70 -5.77 15.22 11.17
CA LEU A 70 -7.00 14.70 10.57
C LEU A 70 -8.12 14.55 11.61
N PHE A 71 -7.80 14.07 12.82
CA PHE A 71 -8.77 13.99 13.91
C PHE A 71 -9.29 15.37 14.29
N GLU A 72 -8.43 16.36 14.49
CA GLU A 72 -8.81 17.74 14.78
C GLU A 72 -9.73 18.34 13.74
N LYS A 73 -9.47 18.07 12.44
CA LYS A 73 -10.30 18.56 11.33
C LYS A 73 -11.64 17.82 11.18
N SER A 74 -11.66 16.51 11.40
CA SER A 74 -12.80 15.65 11.08
C SER A 74 -13.69 15.33 12.29
N GLY A 75 -13.14 15.32 13.49
CA GLY A 75 -13.79 14.82 14.70
C GLY A 75 -14.07 13.30 14.68
N TRP A 76 -13.53 12.56 13.71
CA TRP A 76 -13.79 11.13 13.55
C TRP A 76 -13.11 10.31 14.64
N LYS A 77 -13.88 9.82 15.58
CA LYS A 77 -13.40 9.04 16.75
C LYS A 77 -12.56 7.80 16.37
N TRP A 78 -12.79 7.20 15.20
CA TRP A 78 -11.99 6.07 14.76
C TRP A 78 -10.56 6.48 14.41
N VAL A 79 -10.34 7.69 13.91
CA VAL A 79 -9.01 8.23 13.60
C VAL A 79 -8.20 8.39 14.87
N ASP A 80 -8.82 8.91 15.93
CA ASP A 80 -8.16 9.06 17.24
C ASP A 80 -7.72 7.71 17.82
N ARG A 81 -8.55 6.68 17.67
CA ARG A 81 -8.29 5.32 18.17
C ARG A 81 -7.38 4.48 17.28
N TYR A 82 -7.09 4.95 16.06
CA TYR A 82 -6.33 4.18 15.09
C TYR A 82 -4.85 4.16 15.46
N LYS A 83 -4.39 3.02 15.97
CA LYS A 83 -2.98 2.81 16.32
C LYS A 83 -2.18 2.50 15.06
N ILE A 84 -1.08 3.23 14.85
CA ILE A 84 -0.21 3.07 13.69
C ILE A 84 1.20 2.56 14.03
N GLY A 85 1.39 1.96 15.23
CA GLY A 85 2.65 1.38 15.70
C GLY A 85 3.24 0.34 14.74
N PHE A 86 2.40 -0.30 13.93
CA PHE A 86 2.83 -1.23 12.88
C PHE A 86 3.84 -0.64 11.88
N LEU A 87 3.93 0.69 11.74
CA LEU A 87 4.96 1.34 10.91
C LEU A 87 6.36 1.13 11.48
N ASN A 88 6.51 1.03 12.79
CA ASN A 88 7.78 0.72 13.45
C ASN A 88 8.00 -0.78 13.60
N GLU A 89 6.92 -1.54 13.84
CA GLU A 89 6.99 -2.99 14.06
C GLU A 89 7.36 -3.76 12.77
N ALA A 90 6.80 -3.36 11.62
CA ALA A 90 7.07 -4.03 10.35
C ALA A 90 8.57 -3.98 10.02
N PRO A 91 9.23 -5.14 9.74
CA PRO A 91 10.64 -5.16 9.37
C PRO A 91 10.91 -4.41 8.06
N VAL A 92 9.93 -4.36 7.16
CA VAL A 92 10.04 -3.70 5.85
C VAL A 92 8.83 -2.79 5.63
N ILE A 93 9.10 -1.58 5.10
CA ILE A 93 8.08 -0.73 4.46
C ILE A 93 8.47 -0.59 2.99
N ILE A 94 7.51 -0.83 2.07
CA ILE A 94 7.66 -0.55 0.65
C ILE A 94 6.85 0.71 0.35
N ALA A 95 7.52 1.81 0.01
CA ALA A 95 6.84 2.99 -0.51
C ALA A 95 6.58 2.82 -2.01
N VAL A 96 5.34 2.99 -2.42
CA VAL A 96 4.92 2.93 -3.82
C VAL A 96 4.77 4.35 -4.34
N ILE A 97 5.54 4.65 -5.37
CA ILE A 97 5.67 5.96 -5.98
C ILE A 97 5.02 5.91 -7.35
N GLY A 98 4.14 6.84 -7.66
CA GLY A 98 3.52 6.97 -8.97
C GLY A 98 4.14 8.11 -9.77
N ASP A 99 4.23 7.92 -11.08
CA ASP A 99 4.64 8.96 -12.04
C ASP A 99 3.41 9.49 -12.78
N PRO A 100 2.91 10.71 -12.46
CA PRO A 100 1.75 11.30 -13.12
C PRO A 100 1.92 11.48 -14.64
N LYS A 101 3.15 11.58 -15.14
CA LYS A 101 3.45 11.68 -16.58
C LYS A 101 3.18 10.38 -17.33
N LYS A 102 3.09 9.26 -16.61
CA LYS A 102 2.83 7.92 -17.15
C LYS A 102 1.36 7.50 -17.01
N THR A 103 0.43 8.45 -17.02
CA THR A 103 -1.00 8.15 -16.85
C THR A 103 -1.64 7.56 -18.10
N GLY A 104 -1.19 7.93 -19.30
CA GLY A 104 -1.75 7.45 -20.56
C GLY A 104 -2.72 8.46 -21.18
N ALA A 105 -3.56 7.99 -22.12
CA ALA A 105 -4.46 8.86 -22.88
C ALA A 105 -5.58 9.50 -22.06
N ASP A 106 -5.85 9.00 -20.86
CA ASP A 106 -6.86 9.56 -19.95
C ASP A 106 -6.54 10.99 -19.51
N MET A 107 -5.29 11.45 -19.65
CA MET A 107 -4.91 12.84 -19.38
C MET A 107 -5.67 13.87 -20.24
N PHE A 108 -6.23 13.45 -21.38
CA PHE A 108 -7.01 14.31 -22.29
C PHE A 108 -8.51 14.25 -22.05
N LEU A 109 -8.98 13.46 -21.07
CA LEU A 109 -10.39 13.30 -20.73
C LEU A 109 -10.76 14.15 -19.52
N GLU A 110 -12.02 14.59 -19.45
CA GLU A 110 -12.55 15.30 -18.29
C GLU A 110 -12.43 14.41 -17.03
N GLY A 111 -11.83 14.95 -15.97
CA GLY A 111 -11.55 14.20 -14.73
C GLY A 111 -10.51 13.10 -14.89
N GLY A 112 -9.81 13.03 -16.02
CA GLY A 112 -8.77 12.04 -16.30
C GLY A 112 -7.43 12.35 -15.62
N GLY A 113 -6.38 11.66 -16.08
CA GLY A 113 -5.03 11.77 -15.52
C GLY A 113 -4.81 10.92 -14.26
N LEU A 114 -5.64 9.91 -14.00
CA LEU A 114 -5.58 9.04 -12.83
C LEU A 114 -5.11 7.60 -13.14
N ALA A 115 -4.93 7.24 -14.41
CA ALA A 115 -4.57 5.87 -14.78
C ALA A 115 -3.22 5.41 -14.19
N TYR A 116 -2.29 6.34 -13.92
CA TYR A 116 -1.06 6.01 -13.20
C TYR A 116 -1.33 5.52 -11.77
N GLN A 117 -2.30 6.11 -11.07
CA GLN A 117 -2.70 5.66 -9.73
C GLN A 117 -3.37 4.30 -9.78
N HIS A 118 -4.21 4.04 -10.79
CA HIS A 118 -4.85 2.74 -10.99
C HIS A 118 -3.82 1.65 -11.26
N GLY A 119 -2.81 1.92 -12.10
CA GLY A 119 -1.70 1.01 -12.33
C GLY A 119 -0.90 0.73 -11.06
N CYS A 120 -0.57 1.76 -10.28
CA CYS A 120 0.10 1.58 -8.99
C CYS A 120 -0.77 0.80 -7.98
N ALA A 121 -2.09 1.02 -7.95
CA ALA A 121 -3.00 0.24 -7.11
C ALA A 121 -3.04 -1.24 -7.50
N ALA A 122 -3.01 -1.54 -8.80
CA ALA A 122 -2.90 -2.92 -9.29
C ALA A 122 -1.56 -3.56 -8.88
N ALA A 123 -0.45 -2.83 -8.99
CA ALA A 123 0.87 -3.29 -8.54
C ALA A 123 0.88 -3.57 -7.04
N ILE A 124 0.31 -2.68 -6.23
CA ILE A 124 0.15 -2.89 -4.79
C ILE A 124 -0.62 -4.18 -4.53
N GLN A 125 -1.79 -4.36 -5.16
CA GLN A 125 -2.62 -5.55 -4.93
C GLN A 125 -1.88 -6.84 -5.28
N ASN A 126 -1.12 -6.87 -6.38
CA ASN A 126 -0.28 -8.02 -6.73
C ASN A 126 0.74 -8.32 -5.64
N MET A 127 1.44 -7.29 -5.13
CA MET A 127 2.40 -7.46 -4.03
C MET A 127 1.74 -7.99 -2.75
N LEU A 128 0.54 -7.49 -2.41
CA LEU A 128 -0.19 -7.96 -1.22
C LEU A 128 -0.57 -9.44 -1.34
N LEU A 129 -1.01 -9.90 -2.52
CA LEU A 129 -1.36 -11.29 -2.78
C LEU A 129 -0.12 -12.20 -2.78
N ALA A 130 0.95 -11.76 -3.43
CA ALA A 130 2.21 -12.49 -3.44
C ALA A 130 2.79 -12.67 -2.04
N ALA A 131 2.82 -11.60 -1.23
CA ALA A 131 3.26 -11.66 0.16
C ALA A 131 2.42 -12.65 0.98
N HIS A 132 1.08 -12.60 0.83
CA HIS A 132 0.20 -13.53 1.53
C HIS A 132 0.43 -14.99 1.11
N ALA A 133 0.59 -15.25 -0.19
CA ALA A 133 0.91 -16.59 -0.70
C ALA A 133 2.27 -17.13 -0.18
N LEU A 134 3.19 -16.23 0.16
CA LEU A 134 4.49 -16.55 0.76
C LEU A 134 4.46 -16.59 2.30
N GLY A 135 3.27 -16.52 2.93
CA GLY A 135 3.11 -16.58 4.38
C GLY A 135 3.42 -15.29 5.13
N LEU A 136 3.51 -14.16 4.42
CA LEU A 136 3.75 -12.85 5.02
C LEU A 136 2.44 -12.04 5.15
N GLY A 137 2.43 -11.17 6.14
CA GLY A 137 1.40 -10.18 6.37
C GLY A 137 1.75 -8.85 5.72
N THR A 138 0.72 -8.15 5.25
CA THR A 138 0.86 -6.81 4.68
C THR A 138 -0.24 -5.87 5.15
N LEU A 139 0.08 -4.58 5.16
CA LEU A 139 -0.89 -3.50 5.32
C LEU A 139 -0.66 -2.43 4.26
N TRP A 140 -1.70 -2.08 3.51
CA TRP A 140 -1.71 -0.91 2.62
C TRP A 140 -2.09 0.32 3.46
N PHE A 141 -1.16 1.25 3.61
CA PHE A 141 -1.28 2.45 4.43
C PHE A 141 -1.19 3.71 3.58
N THR A 142 -2.11 4.66 3.81
CA THR A 142 -2.20 5.92 3.06
C THR A 142 -2.42 7.15 3.95
N LEU A 143 -2.38 6.97 5.28
CA LEU A 143 -2.60 8.09 6.22
C LEU A 143 -1.28 8.83 6.48
N PHE A 144 -0.84 9.61 5.51
CA PHE A 144 0.36 10.43 5.57
C PHE A 144 0.24 11.66 4.64
N GLU A 145 0.99 12.72 4.94
CA GLU A 145 1.14 13.84 4.04
C GLU A 145 2.17 13.50 2.96
N LYS A 146 1.76 13.58 1.67
CA LYS A 146 2.62 13.21 0.53
C LYS A 146 3.95 13.95 0.52
N GLU A 147 3.92 15.26 0.79
CA GLU A 147 5.11 16.10 0.77
C GLU A 147 6.13 15.70 1.85
N THR A 148 5.66 15.27 3.01
CA THR A 148 6.52 14.82 4.09
C THR A 148 7.22 13.50 3.74
N ILE A 149 6.47 12.53 3.20
CA ILE A 149 7.06 11.26 2.73
C ILE A 149 8.03 11.50 1.58
N ARG A 150 7.71 12.44 0.66
CA ARG A 150 8.59 12.85 -0.43
C ARG A 150 9.95 13.32 0.10
N LYS A 151 9.96 14.21 1.08
CA LYS A 151 11.20 14.72 1.70
C LYS A 151 11.97 13.62 2.44
N THR A 152 11.25 12.81 3.25
CA THR A 152 11.86 11.74 4.04
C THR A 152 12.57 10.70 3.17
N LEU A 153 11.96 10.33 2.04
CA LEU A 153 12.47 9.32 1.12
C LEU A 153 13.21 9.90 -0.09
N LYS A 154 13.41 11.24 -0.15
CA LYS A 154 14.10 11.96 -1.24
C LYS A 154 13.50 11.66 -2.63
N ILE A 155 12.16 11.62 -2.70
CA ILE A 155 11.43 11.35 -3.94
C ILE A 155 11.42 12.62 -4.81
N ASP A 156 11.60 12.45 -6.13
CA ASP A 156 11.51 13.52 -7.12
C ASP A 156 10.17 14.28 -7.01
N GLN A 157 10.22 15.61 -7.14
CA GLN A 157 9.05 16.49 -7.06
C GLN A 157 7.99 16.19 -8.14
N ALA A 158 8.40 15.65 -9.29
CA ALA A 158 7.48 15.27 -10.36
C ALA A 158 6.73 13.96 -10.08
N LYS A 159 7.10 13.21 -9.04
CA LYS A 159 6.51 11.91 -8.67
C LYS A 159 5.73 12.01 -7.37
N GLU A 160 4.81 11.08 -7.17
CA GLU A 160 3.92 11.08 -6.00
C GLU A 160 4.08 9.82 -5.14
N PRO A 161 4.35 9.95 -3.84
CA PRO A 161 4.15 8.83 -2.92
C PRO A 161 2.65 8.54 -2.80
N LEU A 162 2.25 7.31 -3.19
CA LEU A 162 0.84 6.91 -3.24
C LEU A 162 0.45 6.02 -2.06
N ALA A 163 1.35 5.17 -1.61
CA ALA A 163 1.09 4.25 -0.51
C ALA A 163 2.38 3.81 0.17
N LEU A 164 2.24 3.36 1.41
CA LEU A 164 3.24 2.62 2.15
C LEU A 164 2.70 1.22 2.41
N ILE A 165 3.44 0.18 2.04
CA ILE A 165 3.10 -1.21 2.35
C ILE A 165 3.98 -1.67 3.50
N CYS A 166 3.39 -1.87 4.69
CA CYS A 166 4.07 -2.57 5.77
C CYS A 166 4.10 -4.06 5.43
N LEU A 167 5.26 -4.70 5.57
CA LEU A 167 5.49 -6.09 5.21
C LEU A 167 6.33 -6.80 6.29
N GLY A 168 5.90 -7.98 6.69
CA GLY A 168 6.60 -8.82 7.66
C GLY A 168 5.83 -10.08 8.00
N LYS A 169 6.37 -10.89 8.89
CA LYS A 169 5.69 -12.08 9.40
C LYS A 169 4.58 -11.66 10.38
N PRO A 170 3.33 -12.13 10.22
CA PRO A 170 2.26 -11.82 11.17
C PRO A 170 2.57 -12.34 12.57
N ALA A 171 2.42 -11.50 13.59
CA ALA A 171 2.55 -11.93 14.98
C ALA A 171 1.30 -12.69 15.48
N VAL A 172 0.13 -12.38 14.89
CA VAL A 172 -1.14 -13.03 15.19
C VAL A 172 -1.91 -13.30 13.90
N PRO A 173 -2.74 -14.36 13.84
CA PRO A 173 -3.63 -14.58 12.70
C PRO A 173 -4.59 -13.41 12.52
N SER A 174 -4.83 -13.02 11.27
CA SER A 174 -5.78 -11.97 10.94
C SER A 174 -7.21 -12.50 11.02
N SER A 175 -8.11 -11.72 11.63
CA SER A 175 -9.54 -12.10 11.73
C SER A 175 -10.25 -11.94 10.38
N PRO A 176 -11.22 -12.81 10.06
CA PRO A 176 -12.08 -12.65 8.90
C PRO A 176 -12.80 -11.30 8.92
N THR A 177 -12.96 -10.70 7.76
CA THR A 177 -13.72 -9.45 7.60
C THR A 177 -14.87 -9.68 6.64
N PRO A 178 -16.12 -9.32 7.02
CA PRO A 178 -17.28 -9.53 6.16
C PRO A 178 -17.16 -8.79 4.83
N ARG A 179 -17.83 -9.30 3.82
CA ARG A 179 -17.96 -8.68 2.50
C ARG A 179 -19.42 -8.70 2.09
N LYS A 180 -19.83 -7.69 1.35
CA LYS A 180 -21.12 -7.69 0.67
C LYS A 180 -21.17 -8.81 -0.37
N GLY A 181 -22.35 -9.38 -0.57
CA GLY A 181 -22.56 -10.42 -1.56
C GLY A 181 -22.47 -9.89 -2.99
N VAL A 182 -22.11 -10.76 -3.94
CA VAL A 182 -21.99 -10.37 -5.37
C VAL A 182 -23.28 -9.72 -5.89
N LYS A 183 -24.45 -10.25 -5.49
CA LYS A 183 -25.76 -9.73 -5.90
C LYS A 183 -26.02 -8.28 -5.45
N GLU A 184 -25.48 -7.90 -4.28
CA GLU A 184 -25.60 -6.53 -3.77
C GLU A 184 -24.72 -5.51 -4.51
N MET A 185 -23.67 -6.01 -5.17
CA MET A 185 -22.62 -5.18 -5.78
C MET A 185 -22.67 -5.23 -7.31
N THR A 186 -23.63 -5.96 -7.91
CA THR A 186 -23.66 -6.20 -9.36
C THR A 186 -25.01 -5.85 -9.93
N SER A 187 -25.02 -5.05 -11.00
CA SER A 187 -26.21 -4.81 -11.84
C SER A 187 -25.94 -5.38 -13.23
N TYR A 188 -26.95 -5.96 -13.83
CA TYR A 188 -26.89 -6.49 -15.20
C TYR A 188 -27.68 -5.56 -16.13
N VAL A 189 -27.06 -5.13 -17.22
CA VAL A 189 -27.71 -4.39 -18.29
C VAL A 189 -27.84 -5.38 -19.44
N PRO A 190 -29.07 -5.80 -19.81
CA PRO A 190 -29.34 -6.77 -20.89
C PRO A 190 -29.03 -6.20 -22.27
#